data_2adc4ca68bb8275ad28283823804618b
#
_entry.id   2adc4ca68bb8275ad28283823804618b
#
_cell.length_a   1.000
_cell.length_b   1.000
_cell.length_c   1.000
_cell.angle_alpha   90.00
_cell.angle_beta   90.00
_cell.angle_gamma   90.00
#
_symmetry.space_group_name_H-M   'P 1'
#
loop_
_entity.id
_entity.type
_entity.pdbx_description
1 polymer ?
#
loop_
_entity_poly.entity_id
_entity_poly.type
_entity_poly.pdbx_seq_one_letter_code
_entity_poly.pdbx_strand_id
1 'polypeptide(L)'
;MADHKQAADLAQQIAQKTEVSQTTSVTPAGQDERVDRDDSSLIEAINQVFALFRLNYHNQYYAAWSDAQQLGQVKRLWLEALSEFSGELILMGARRAIEGSDYLPTLNRMLASCSEALSELG
;
A
#
# COMPACT_ATOMS: atom_id res chain seq x y z
N MET A 1 -13.20 -20.90 3.49
CA MET A 1 -12.39 -20.93 4.62
C MET A 1 -10.95 -20.86 4.31
N ALA A 2 -10.45 -21.80 3.55
CA ALA A 2 -9.07 -21.78 3.16
C ALA A 2 -8.71 -20.49 2.49
N ASP A 3 -9.67 -19.88 1.83
CA ASP A 3 -9.40 -18.67 1.08
C ASP A 3 -9.02 -17.53 1.98
N HIS A 4 -9.68 -17.43 3.11
CA HIS A 4 -9.35 -16.38 4.06
C HIS A 4 -7.94 -16.52 4.52
N LYS A 5 -7.58 -17.73 4.84
CA LYS A 5 -6.23 -17.97 5.30
C LYS A 5 -5.23 -17.69 4.23
N GLN A 6 -5.57 -18.05 3.00
CA GLN A 6 -4.64 -17.85 1.92
C GLN A 6 -4.39 -16.39 1.65
N ALA A 7 -5.44 -15.60 1.74
CA ALA A 7 -5.25 -14.17 1.55
C ALA A 7 -4.39 -13.60 2.64
N ALA A 8 -4.66 -14.02 3.87
CA ALA A 8 -3.84 -13.59 4.98
C ALA A 8 -2.44 -14.14 4.83
N ASP A 9 -2.35 -15.35 4.32
CA ASP A 9 -1.04 -15.98 4.14
C ASP A 9 -0.22 -15.25 3.11
N LEU A 10 -0.85 -14.75 2.05
CA LEU A 10 -0.11 -14.00 1.09
C LEU A 10 0.51 -12.78 1.69
N ALA A 11 -0.28 -12.06 2.45
CA ALA A 11 0.24 -10.90 3.14
C ALA A 11 1.30 -11.32 4.13
N GLN A 12 1.08 -12.43 4.79
CA GLN A 12 2.04 -12.94 5.74
C GLN A 12 3.28 -13.46 5.06
N GLN A 13 3.10 -14.06 3.90
CA GLN A 13 4.25 -14.54 3.17
C GLN A 13 5.15 -13.40 2.79
N ILE A 14 4.58 -12.31 2.39
CA ILE A 14 5.39 -11.14 2.10
C ILE A 14 6.11 -10.72 3.36
N ALA A 15 5.40 -10.69 4.45
CA ALA A 15 6.00 -10.32 5.72
C ALA A 15 7.03 -11.35 6.16
N GLN A 16 6.71 -12.61 5.95
CA GLN A 16 7.63 -13.66 6.34
C GLN A 16 8.88 -13.64 5.51
N LYS A 17 8.73 -13.40 4.24
CA LYS A 17 9.89 -13.25 3.41
C LYS A 17 10.76 -12.12 3.91
N THR A 18 10.12 -11.08 4.34
CA THR A 18 10.86 -9.97 4.89
C THR A 18 11.60 -10.41 6.14
N GLU A 19 10.95 -11.20 6.94
CA GLU A 19 11.59 -11.72 8.13
C GLU A 19 12.75 -12.60 7.81
N VAL A 20 12.55 -13.47 6.86
CA VAL A 20 13.63 -14.32 6.43
C VAL A 20 14.77 -13.49 5.91
N SER A 21 14.41 -12.45 5.18
CA SER A 21 15.42 -11.53 4.71
C SER A 21 16.16 -10.91 5.85
N GLN A 22 15.48 -10.68 6.92
CA GLN A 22 16.13 -10.12 8.07
C GLN A 22 17.27 -10.97 8.54
N THR A 23 17.00 -12.25 8.59
CA THR A 23 18.06 -13.13 9.04
C THR A 23 19.26 -12.98 8.16
N THR A 24 19.01 -12.91 6.89
CA THR A 24 20.12 -12.75 6.00
C THR A 24 20.67 -11.38 6.03
N SER A 25 19.87 -10.45 6.46
CA SER A 25 20.30 -9.09 6.46
C SER A 25 21.41 -8.87 7.42
N VAL A 26 21.63 -9.82 8.24
CA VAL A 26 22.82 -9.80 9.03
C VAL A 26 23.99 -9.53 8.15
N THR A 27 23.85 -9.96 6.96
CA THR A 27 24.89 -9.65 6.04
C THR A 27 25.01 -8.18 5.94
N PRO A 28 26.14 -7.80 5.84
CA PRO A 28 26.55 -6.45 5.82
C PRO A 28 26.06 -5.64 4.68
N ALA A 29 25.23 -6.12 3.94
CA ALA A 29 24.75 -5.33 2.83
C ALA A 29 23.83 -4.27 3.39
N GLY A 30 24.38 -3.28 3.98
CA GLY A 30 23.59 -2.15 4.44
C GLY A 30 22.75 -1.55 3.35
N GLN A 31 23.22 -1.67 2.15
CA GLN A 31 22.46 -1.19 1.02
C GLN A 31 21.17 -1.96 0.84
N ASP A 32 21.26 -3.26 1.00
CA ASP A 32 20.06 -4.08 0.89
C ASP A 32 19.06 -3.74 1.95
N GLU A 33 19.56 -3.46 3.14
CA GLU A 33 18.67 -3.05 4.20
C GLU A 33 17.91 -1.80 3.83
N ARG A 34 18.60 -0.87 3.20
CA ARG A 34 17.99 0.37 2.83
C ARG A 34 16.90 0.15 1.79
N VAL A 35 17.19 -0.69 0.81
CA VAL A 35 16.20 -1.02 -0.20
C VAL A 35 15.02 -1.74 0.44
N ASP A 36 15.31 -2.67 1.32
CA ASP A 36 14.24 -3.40 1.99
C ASP A 36 13.36 -2.47 2.80
N ARG A 37 13.97 -1.51 3.48
CA ARG A 37 13.19 -0.57 4.26
C ARG A 37 12.30 0.28 3.37
N ASP A 38 12.80 0.70 2.24
CA ASP A 38 12.00 1.48 1.32
C ASP A 38 10.81 0.66 0.83
N ASP A 39 11.06 -0.59 0.45
CA ASP A 39 9.98 -1.45 0.01
C ASP A 39 9.00 -1.72 1.13
N SER A 40 9.51 -1.99 2.31
CA SER A 40 8.64 -2.25 3.45
C SER A 40 7.80 -1.03 3.77
N SER A 41 8.41 0.13 3.70
CA SER A 41 7.71 1.37 3.99
C SER A 41 6.61 1.61 2.97
N LEU A 42 6.88 1.34 1.71
CA LEU A 42 5.87 1.51 0.67
C LEU A 42 4.74 0.51 0.82
N ILE A 43 5.08 -0.73 1.11
CA ILE A 43 4.07 -1.76 1.31
C ILE A 43 3.17 -1.38 2.48
N GLU A 44 3.77 -0.92 3.55
CA GLU A 44 3.01 -0.52 4.71
C GLU A 44 2.12 0.66 4.40
N ALA A 45 2.64 1.64 3.66
CA ALA A 45 1.86 2.79 3.29
C ALA A 45 0.64 2.38 2.46
N ILE A 46 0.84 1.49 1.50
CA ILE A 46 -0.27 1.01 0.68
C ILE A 46 -1.31 0.30 1.55
N ASN A 47 -0.86 -0.53 2.47
CA ASN A 47 -1.78 -1.22 3.35
C ASN A 47 -2.57 -0.24 4.21
N GLN A 48 -1.92 0.81 4.68
CA GLN A 48 -2.61 1.83 5.47
C GLN A 48 -3.61 2.61 4.63
N VAL A 49 -3.25 2.91 3.38
CA VAL A 49 -4.17 3.60 2.48
C VAL A 49 -5.44 2.77 2.29
N PHE A 50 -5.28 1.48 2.03
CA PHE A 50 -6.43 0.63 1.82
C PHE A 50 -7.25 0.46 3.10
N ALA A 51 -6.58 0.48 4.25
CA ALA A 51 -7.31 0.48 5.53
C ALA A 51 -8.13 1.74 5.68
N LEU A 52 -7.57 2.89 5.30
CA LEU A 52 -8.32 4.15 5.34
C LEU A 52 -9.52 4.09 4.39
N PHE A 53 -9.34 3.52 3.21
CA PHE A 53 -10.45 3.37 2.28
C PHE A 53 -11.54 2.49 2.87
N ARG A 54 -11.15 1.41 3.52
CA ARG A 54 -12.14 0.51 4.13
C ARG A 54 -12.92 1.21 5.21
N LEU A 55 -12.25 2.03 5.99
CA LEU A 55 -12.91 2.75 7.08
C LEU A 55 -13.84 3.84 6.56
N ASN A 56 -13.44 4.52 5.49
CA ASN A 56 -14.20 5.65 4.99
C ASN A 56 -15.24 5.26 3.95
N TYR A 57 -15.00 4.20 3.21
CA TYR A 57 -15.87 3.79 2.11
C TYR A 57 -16.24 2.33 2.25
N HIS A 58 -16.71 1.96 3.42
CA HIS A 58 -16.91 0.57 3.77
C HIS A 58 -17.63 -0.23 2.68
N ASN A 59 -18.81 0.24 2.30
CA ASN A 59 -19.62 -0.49 1.33
C ASN A 59 -18.98 -0.49 -0.05
N GLN A 60 -18.47 0.65 -0.45
CA GLN A 60 -17.83 0.76 -1.76
C GLN A 60 -16.58 -0.10 -1.82
N TYR A 61 -15.83 -0.13 -0.73
CA TYR A 61 -14.61 -0.92 -0.64
C TYR A 61 -14.90 -2.40 -0.87
N TYR A 62 -15.87 -2.92 -0.16
CA TYR A 62 -16.18 -4.34 -0.28
C TYR A 62 -16.89 -4.67 -1.59
N ALA A 63 -17.60 -3.72 -2.16
CA ALA A 63 -18.20 -3.93 -3.47
C ALA A 63 -17.14 -3.97 -4.55
N ALA A 64 -16.15 -3.09 -4.45
CA ALA A 64 -15.10 -3.02 -5.45
C ALA A 64 -14.14 -4.20 -5.36
N TRP A 65 -13.82 -4.60 -4.14
CA TRP A 65 -12.79 -5.62 -3.93
C TRP A 65 -13.30 -6.70 -2.99
N SER A 66 -14.27 -7.44 -3.50
CA SER A 66 -14.87 -8.50 -2.70
C SER A 66 -13.99 -9.74 -2.62
N ASP A 67 -13.08 -9.88 -3.57
CA ASP A 67 -12.18 -11.03 -3.64
C ASP A 67 -10.82 -10.64 -3.06
N ALA A 68 -10.42 -11.35 -2.01
CA ALA A 68 -9.17 -11.04 -1.34
C ALA A 68 -7.96 -11.20 -2.26
N GLN A 69 -8.03 -12.16 -3.16
CA GLN A 69 -6.94 -12.37 -4.09
C GLN A 69 -6.84 -11.21 -5.06
N GLN A 70 -7.98 -10.75 -5.53
CA GLN A 70 -8.04 -9.59 -6.41
C GLN A 70 -7.51 -8.36 -5.67
N LEU A 71 -7.88 -8.22 -4.42
CA LEU A 71 -7.41 -7.09 -3.63
C LEU A 71 -5.89 -7.07 -3.53
N GLY A 72 -5.30 -8.25 -3.35
CA GLY A 72 -3.85 -8.33 -3.31
C GLY A 72 -3.21 -7.86 -4.60
N GLN A 73 -3.81 -8.21 -5.72
CA GLN A 73 -3.31 -7.78 -7.01
C GLN A 73 -3.46 -6.27 -7.19
N VAL A 74 -4.57 -5.74 -6.73
CA VAL A 74 -4.81 -4.29 -6.81
C VAL A 74 -3.79 -3.55 -5.97
N LYS A 75 -3.53 -4.03 -4.77
CA LYS A 75 -2.53 -3.40 -3.91
C LYS A 75 -1.16 -3.39 -4.56
N ARG A 76 -0.81 -4.48 -5.22
CA ARG A 76 0.48 -4.56 -5.90
C ARG A 76 0.56 -3.56 -7.04
N LEU A 77 -0.52 -3.45 -7.80
CA LEU A 77 -0.57 -2.48 -8.89
C LEU A 77 -0.39 -1.07 -8.36
N TRP A 78 -1.08 -0.75 -7.27
CA TRP A 78 -0.97 0.57 -6.67
C TRP A 78 0.44 0.83 -6.14
N LEU A 79 1.04 -0.21 -5.56
CA LEU A 79 2.39 -0.08 -5.06
C LEU A 79 3.35 0.31 -6.17
N GLU A 80 3.23 -0.37 -7.30
CA GLU A 80 4.09 -0.07 -8.44
C GLU A 80 3.83 1.31 -8.99
N ALA A 81 2.58 1.67 -9.11
CA ALA A 81 2.22 2.96 -9.69
C ALA A 81 2.64 4.13 -8.80
N LEU A 82 2.62 3.93 -7.50
CA LEU A 82 2.90 4.99 -6.54
C LEU A 82 4.33 4.94 -6.01
N SER A 83 5.15 4.07 -6.55
CA SER A 83 6.47 3.83 -6.00
C SER A 83 7.40 5.04 -6.11
N GLU A 84 7.07 5.99 -6.95
CA GLU A 84 7.90 7.19 -7.07
C GLU A 84 7.67 8.16 -5.92
N PHE A 85 6.63 7.94 -5.14
CA PHE A 85 6.35 8.79 -3.99
C PHE A 85 6.78 8.08 -2.71
N SER A 86 7.16 8.87 -1.71
CA SER A 86 7.48 8.30 -0.41
C SER A 86 6.20 7.81 0.26
N GLY A 87 6.36 6.93 1.24
CA GLY A 87 5.21 6.44 1.98
C GLY A 87 4.41 7.55 2.63
N GLU A 88 5.11 8.53 3.18
CA GLU A 88 4.44 9.68 3.79
C GLU A 88 3.61 10.44 2.77
N LEU A 89 4.18 10.64 1.60
CA LEU A 89 3.48 11.37 0.56
C LEU A 89 2.26 10.60 0.07
N ILE A 90 2.39 9.30 -0.02
CA ILE A 90 1.27 8.45 -0.41
C ILE A 90 0.12 8.60 0.60
N LEU A 91 0.45 8.61 1.88
CA LEU A 91 -0.57 8.76 2.91
C LEU A 91 -1.19 10.15 2.87
N MET A 92 -0.39 11.18 2.63
CA MET A 92 -0.92 12.53 2.48
C MET A 92 -1.86 12.61 1.28
N GLY A 93 -1.46 11.99 0.19
CA GLY A 93 -2.30 11.95 -1.00
C GLY A 93 -3.60 11.23 -0.75
N ALA A 94 -3.54 10.14 0.00
CA ALA A 94 -4.75 9.38 0.32
C ALA A 94 -5.72 10.22 1.13
N ARG A 95 -5.21 10.91 2.14
CA ARG A 95 -6.06 11.77 2.95
C ARG A 95 -6.70 12.86 2.11
N ARG A 96 -5.91 13.47 1.24
CA ARG A 96 -6.41 14.51 0.35
C ARG A 96 -7.50 13.96 -0.57
N ALA A 97 -7.27 12.76 -1.10
CA ALA A 97 -8.25 12.14 -1.98
C ALA A 97 -9.55 11.83 -1.25
N ILE A 98 -9.43 11.35 -0.01
CA ILE A 98 -10.60 11.01 0.80
C ILE A 98 -11.39 12.28 1.14
N GLU A 99 -10.68 13.32 1.52
CA GLU A 99 -11.35 14.57 1.91
C GLU A 99 -12.07 15.20 0.73
N GLY A 100 -11.58 14.95 -0.46
CA GLY A 100 -12.17 15.59 -1.63
C GLY A 100 -13.17 14.73 -2.38
N SER A 101 -13.53 13.57 -1.87
CA SER A 101 -14.42 12.70 -2.64
C SER A 101 -15.30 11.85 -1.72
N ASP A 102 -16.56 11.76 -2.11
CA ASP A 102 -17.48 10.87 -1.42
C ASP A 102 -17.39 9.45 -1.95
N TYR A 103 -16.59 9.24 -2.97
CA TYR A 103 -16.47 7.93 -3.61
C TYR A 103 -15.06 7.40 -3.44
N LEU A 104 -14.97 6.08 -3.42
CA LEU A 104 -13.69 5.40 -3.31
C LEU A 104 -12.76 5.90 -4.41
N PRO A 105 -11.60 6.45 -4.03
CA PRO A 105 -10.69 7.01 -5.03
C PRO A 105 -10.13 5.96 -5.96
N THR A 106 -9.96 6.33 -7.21
CA THR A 106 -9.28 5.50 -8.18
C THR A 106 -7.78 5.70 -8.07
N LEU A 107 -7.03 4.84 -8.73
CA LEU A 107 -5.58 4.99 -8.77
C LEU A 107 -5.19 6.32 -9.41
N ASN A 108 -5.89 6.72 -10.47
CA ASN A 108 -5.62 8.00 -11.11
C ASN A 108 -5.82 9.16 -10.14
N ARG A 109 -6.87 9.08 -9.35
CA ARG A 109 -7.12 10.11 -8.36
C ARG A 109 -6.01 10.15 -7.32
N MET A 110 -5.54 8.98 -6.93
CA MET A 110 -4.44 8.91 -5.97
C MET A 110 -3.17 9.53 -6.54
N LEU A 111 -2.88 9.22 -7.80
CA LEU A 111 -1.70 9.80 -8.44
C LEU A 111 -1.79 11.32 -8.46
N ALA A 112 -2.95 11.84 -8.83
CA ALA A 112 -3.15 13.27 -8.86
C ALA A 112 -3.02 13.87 -7.46
N SER A 113 -3.60 13.22 -6.47
CA SER A 113 -3.57 13.73 -5.11
C SER A 113 -2.15 13.72 -4.56
N CYS A 114 -1.38 12.69 -4.85
CA CYS A 114 0.00 12.62 -4.41
C CYS A 114 0.83 13.71 -5.09
N SER A 115 0.59 13.94 -6.37
CA SER A 115 1.30 14.99 -7.08
C SER A 115 0.98 16.36 -6.51
N GLU A 116 -0.28 16.58 -6.17
CA GLU A 116 -0.68 17.83 -5.56
C GLU A 116 0.00 18.03 -4.21
N ALA A 117 0.03 16.97 -3.41
CA ALA A 117 0.68 17.05 -2.11
C ALA A 117 2.16 17.35 -2.27
N LEU A 118 2.80 16.72 -3.24
CA LEU A 118 4.20 16.95 -3.50
C LEU A 118 4.46 18.40 -3.91
N SER A 119 3.59 18.95 -4.75
CA SER A 119 3.72 20.33 -5.16
C SER A 119 3.64 21.28 -3.97
N GLU A 120 2.75 21.00 -3.05
CA GLU A 120 2.60 21.86 -1.89
C GLU A 120 3.82 21.83 -0.99
N LEU A 121 4.48 20.67 -0.93
CA LEU A 121 5.68 20.56 -0.12
C LEU A 121 6.88 21.22 -0.80
N GLY A 122 6.90 21.13 -2.09
CA GLY A 122 8.01 21.69 -2.85
C GLY A 122 7.84 23.15 -3.09
#